data_4d05cfa503147c50ce39a7cda232f549
#
_entry.id   4d05cfa503147c50ce39a7cda232f549
#
_cell.length_a   1.000
_cell.length_b   1.000
_cell.length_c   1.000
_cell.angle_alpha   90.00
_cell.angle_beta   90.00
_cell.angle_gamma   90.00
#
_symmetry.space_group_name_H-M   'P 1'
#
loop_
_entity.id
_entity.type
_entity.pdbx_description
1 polymer ?
#
loop_
_entity_poly.entity_id
_entity_poly.type
_entity_poly.pdbx_seq_one_letter_code
_entity_poly.pdbx_strand_id
1 'polypeptide(L)'
;MKLTAKTDMEVPAAFLFASLVDHATWEREAVRNGAEVERPPGSPATGPGAEWRIRGHFRGKPRKVLLKIAEMVENQLVVLSLDGPSIEGSARFEVMVLSPRRSRLRVDVEFKPKTLAARLFINTMRLAKGRVQAKFESRLGQMGARIKDRYERSQVQA
;
A
#
# COMPACT_ATOMS: atom_id res chain seq x y z
N MET A 1 15.62 0.06 5.29
CA MET A 1 14.76 -0.76 6.17
C MET A 1 13.77 -1.52 5.31
N LYS A 2 13.69 -2.81 5.52
CA LYS A 2 12.78 -3.70 4.78
C LYS A 2 11.79 -4.35 5.73
N LEU A 3 10.53 -4.40 5.32
CA LEU A 3 9.47 -5.09 6.04
C LEU A 3 8.72 -5.99 5.07
N THR A 4 8.38 -7.18 5.51
CA THR A 4 7.58 -8.14 4.74
C THR A 4 6.45 -8.66 5.60
N ALA A 5 5.25 -8.74 5.04
CA ALA A 5 4.12 -9.38 5.68
C ALA A 5 3.25 -10.06 4.63
N LYS A 6 2.44 -11.01 5.08
CA LYS A 6 1.47 -11.70 4.23
C LYS A 6 0.18 -11.93 4.98
N THR A 7 -0.92 -11.99 4.24
CA THR A 7 -2.24 -12.34 4.78
C THR A 7 -2.98 -13.20 3.78
N ASP A 8 -3.63 -14.24 4.28
CA ASP A 8 -4.49 -15.11 3.48
C ASP A 8 -5.93 -14.66 3.65
N MET A 9 -6.73 -14.80 2.60
CA MET A 9 -8.13 -14.44 2.67
C MET A 9 -8.97 -15.34 1.77
N GLU A 10 -10.21 -15.55 2.17
CA GLU A 10 -11.19 -16.35 1.42
C GLU A 10 -11.84 -15.49 0.34
N VAL A 11 -11.03 -15.11 -0.63
CA VAL A 11 -11.37 -14.21 -1.74
C VAL A 11 -10.62 -14.70 -2.98
N PRO A 12 -11.27 -14.77 -4.15
CA PRO A 12 -10.55 -15.07 -5.39
C PRO A 12 -9.43 -14.07 -5.67
N ALA A 13 -8.34 -14.53 -6.23
CA ALA A 13 -7.18 -13.68 -6.55
C ALA A 13 -7.56 -12.49 -7.44
N ALA A 14 -8.45 -12.68 -8.40
CA ALA A 14 -8.91 -11.60 -9.28
C ALA A 14 -9.63 -10.49 -8.51
N PHE A 15 -10.44 -10.84 -7.50
CA PHE A 15 -11.10 -9.85 -6.66
C PHE A 15 -10.11 -9.13 -5.75
N LEU A 16 -9.15 -9.84 -5.19
CA LEU A 16 -8.07 -9.24 -4.41
C LEU A 16 -7.31 -8.22 -5.25
N PHE A 17 -6.88 -8.59 -6.44
CA PHE A 17 -6.16 -7.68 -7.33
C PHE A 17 -6.99 -6.46 -7.70
N ALA A 18 -8.27 -6.64 -8.06
CA ALA A 18 -9.18 -5.54 -8.36
C ALA A 18 -9.31 -4.58 -7.18
N SER A 19 -9.30 -5.10 -5.94
CA SER A 19 -9.33 -4.27 -4.73
C SER A 19 -8.05 -3.45 -4.55
N LEU A 20 -6.89 -4.02 -4.89
CA LEU A 20 -5.61 -3.31 -4.81
C LEU A 20 -5.53 -2.14 -5.80
N VAL A 21 -6.10 -2.28 -6.98
CA VAL A 21 -6.07 -1.25 -8.02
C VAL A 21 -7.33 -0.39 -8.05
N ASP A 22 -8.19 -0.50 -7.07
CA ASP A 22 -9.34 0.38 -6.89
C ASP A 22 -8.86 1.72 -6.32
N HIS A 23 -8.29 2.53 -7.18
CA HIS A 23 -7.64 3.79 -6.79
C HIS A 23 -8.61 4.76 -6.15
N ALA A 24 -9.85 4.84 -6.65
CA ALA A 24 -10.85 5.74 -6.10
C ALA A 24 -11.16 5.45 -4.64
N THR A 25 -11.19 4.18 -4.26
CA THR A 25 -11.47 3.78 -2.86
C THR A 25 -10.34 4.19 -1.92
N TRP A 26 -9.09 3.86 -2.26
CA TRP A 26 -7.99 4.22 -1.37
C TRP A 26 -7.73 5.73 -1.34
N GLU A 27 -7.98 6.45 -2.45
CA GLU A 27 -7.92 7.90 -2.47
C GLU A 27 -8.92 8.53 -1.50
N ARG A 28 -10.16 8.02 -1.49
CA ARG A 28 -11.18 8.48 -0.53
C ARG A 28 -10.79 8.18 0.91
N GLU A 29 -10.22 7.02 1.18
CA GLU A 29 -9.74 6.68 2.52
C GLU A 29 -8.61 7.61 2.97
N ALA A 30 -7.67 7.92 2.10
CA ALA A 30 -6.58 8.83 2.41
C ALA A 30 -7.11 10.23 2.74
N VAL A 31 -8.04 10.76 1.93
CA VAL A 31 -8.69 12.05 2.18
C VAL A 31 -9.46 12.05 3.49
N ARG A 32 -10.17 10.97 3.79
CA ARG A 32 -10.91 10.82 5.06
C ARG A 32 -9.98 10.83 6.26
N ASN A 33 -8.75 10.35 6.11
CA ASN A 33 -7.72 10.36 7.14
C ASN A 33 -6.89 11.66 7.17
N GLY A 34 -7.33 12.69 6.45
CA GLY A 34 -6.72 14.01 6.49
C GLY A 34 -5.65 14.30 5.44
N ALA A 35 -5.43 13.39 4.50
CA ALA A 35 -4.49 13.63 3.42
C ALA A 35 -5.12 14.40 2.27
N GLU A 36 -4.29 15.16 1.57
CA GLU A 36 -4.65 15.75 0.28
C GLU A 36 -4.05 14.86 -0.81
N VAL A 37 -4.87 14.45 -1.77
CA VAL A 37 -4.46 13.57 -2.87
C VAL A 37 -4.72 14.28 -4.19
N GLU A 38 -3.66 14.40 -5.00
CA GLU A 38 -3.72 15.03 -6.32
C GLU A 38 -3.14 14.09 -7.38
N ARG A 39 -3.80 14.02 -8.53
CA ARG A 39 -3.29 13.33 -9.71
C ARG A 39 -2.55 14.33 -10.59
N PRO A 40 -1.23 14.17 -10.82
CA PRO A 40 -0.50 15.07 -11.73
C PRO A 40 -1.09 15.05 -13.15
N PRO A 41 -1.12 16.20 -13.85
CA PRO A 41 -1.57 16.25 -15.24
C PRO A 41 -0.78 15.28 -16.13
N GLY A 42 -1.47 14.58 -17.03
CA GLY A 42 -0.83 13.60 -17.91
C GLY A 42 -0.56 12.25 -17.28
N SER A 43 -0.86 12.07 -15.99
CA SER A 43 -0.75 10.77 -15.34
C SER A 43 -1.77 9.78 -15.91
N PRO A 44 -1.35 8.55 -16.27
CA PRO A 44 -2.32 7.50 -16.63
C PRO A 44 -3.32 7.24 -15.50
N ALA A 45 -4.53 6.83 -15.86
CA ALA A 45 -5.55 6.51 -14.87
C ALA A 45 -5.13 5.34 -13.96
N THR A 46 -4.46 4.36 -14.54
CA THR A 46 -3.90 3.20 -13.84
C THR A 46 -2.73 2.65 -14.64
N GLY A 47 -2.07 1.62 -14.10
CA GLY A 47 -0.94 0.98 -14.75
C GLY A 47 0.37 1.73 -14.56
N PRO A 48 1.47 1.22 -15.16
CA PRO A 48 2.78 1.83 -15.02
C PRO A 48 2.76 3.30 -15.43
N GLY A 49 3.36 4.15 -14.60
CA GLY A 49 3.39 5.59 -14.81
C GLY A 49 2.27 6.37 -14.12
N ALA A 50 1.22 5.70 -13.63
CA ALA A 50 0.19 6.37 -12.83
C ALA A 50 0.82 6.97 -11.57
N GLU A 51 0.50 8.23 -11.28
CA GLU A 51 1.13 9.00 -10.20
C GLU A 51 0.09 9.65 -9.30
N TRP A 52 0.45 9.83 -8.03
CA TRP A 52 -0.33 10.56 -7.02
C TRP A 52 0.61 11.41 -6.19
N ARG A 53 0.27 12.68 -6.04
CA ARG A 53 0.90 13.56 -5.07
C ARG A 53 0.07 13.54 -3.81
N ILE A 54 0.68 13.14 -2.69
CA ILE A 54 0.00 13.03 -1.41
C ILE A 54 0.66 13.99 -0.42
N ARG A 55 -0.17 14.78 0.26
CA ARG A 55 0.26 15.68 1.32
C ARG A 55 -0.50 15.34 2.59
N GLY A 56 0.19 15.35 3.71
CA GLY A 56 -0.42 15.08 5.00
C GLY A 56 0.48 15.50 6.14
N HIS A 57 0.03 15.28 7.36
CA HIS A 57 0.81 15.53 8.55
C HIS A 57 1.31 14.22 9.13
N PHE A 58 2.58 14.17 9.46
CA PHE A 58 3.20 13.06 10.15
C PHE A 58 4.09 13.59 11.26
N ARG A 59 3.80 13.18 12.51
CA ARG A 59 4.50 13.65 13.71
C ARG A 59 4.43 15.18 13.84
N GLY A 60 3.26 15.77 13.56
CA GLY A 60 3.03 17.21 13.68
C GLY A 60 3.66 18.08 12.62
N LYS A 61 4.32 17.48 11.60
CA LYS A 61 4.94 18.21 10.50
C LYS A 61 4.27 17.89 9.18
N PRO A 62 4.10 18.90 8.30
CA PRO A 62 3.60 18.64 6.96
C PRO A 62 4.61 17.80 6.16
N ARG A 63 4.11 16.79 5.48
CA ARG A 63 4.89 15.87 4.65
C ARG A 63 4.24 15.75 3.28
N LYS A 64 5.07 15.58 2.27
CA LYS A 64 4.60 15.32 0.91
C LYS A 64 5.36 14.14 0.34
N VAL A 65 4.67 13.38 -0.51
CA VAL A 65 5.24 12.21 -1.16
C VAL A 65 4.60 12.03 -2.53
N LEU A 66 5.40 11.58 -3.48
CA LEU A 66 4.95 11.17 -4.80
C LEU A 66 4.91 9.64 -4.84
N LEU A 67 3.72 9.09 -5.11
CA LEU A 67 3.55 7.66 -5.38
C LEU A 67 3.44 7.46 -6.88
N LYS A 68 4.06 6.40 -7.37
CA LYS A 68 4.02 6.03 -8.78
C LYS A 68 3.93 4.53 -8.92
N ILE A 69 3.08 4.05 -9.81
CA ILE A 69 3.07 2.65 -10.19
C ILE A 69 4.28 2.41 -11.10
N ALA A 70 5.24 1.63 -10.61
CA ALA A 70 6.45 1.26 -11.36
C ALA A 70 6.21 0.03 -12.23
N GLU A 71 5.42 -0.93 -11.74
CA GLU A 71 5.13 -2.18 -12.44
C GLU A 71 3.74 -2.68 -12.05
N MET A 72 3.04 -3.26 -13.01
CA MET A 72 1.75 -3.89 -12.77
C MET A 72 1.61 -5.09 -13.70
N VAL A 73 1.29 -6.25 -13.12
CA VAL A 73 0.95 -7.47 -13.85
C VAL A 73 -0.43 -7.90 -13.36
N GLU A 74 -1.40 -7.94 -14.24
CA GLU A 74 -2.79 -8.23 -13.90
C GLU A 74 -2.92 -9.53 -13.09
N ASN A 75 -3.68 -9.45 -11.99
CA ASN A 75 -3.92 -10.54 -11.05
C ASN A 75 -2.68 -11.10 -10.34
N GLN A 76 -1.51 -10.47 -10.46
CA GLN A 76 -0.26 -10.99 -9.90
C GLN A 76 0.51 -9.98 -9.08
N LEU A 77 0.66 -8.73 -9.54
CA LEU A 77 1.67 -7.85 -8.99
C LEU A 77 1.34 -6.38 -9.20
N VAL A 78 1.57 -5.58 -8.16
CA VAL A 78 1.67 -4.13 -8.25
C VAL A 78 2.91 -3.69 -7.48
N VAL A 79 3.78 -2.91 -8.15
CA VAL A 79 4.94 -2.29 -7.50
C VAL A 79 4.76 -0.78 -7.51
N LEU A 80 4.82 -0.18 -6.33
CA LEU A 80 4.78 1.27 -6.15
C LEU A 80 6.16 1.79 -5.80
N SER A 81 6.53 2.92 -6.37
CA SER A 81 7.65 3.71 -5.88
C SER A 81 7.10 4.88 -5.06
N LEU A 82 7.85 5.28 -4.05
CA LEU A 82 7.53 6.39 -3.17
C LEU A 82 8.73 7.32 -3.14
N ASP A 83 8.52 8.61 -3.40
CA ASP A 83 9.57 9.61 -3.35
C ASP A 83 9.10 10.84 -2.60
N GLY A 84 9.87 11.23 -1.59
CA GLY A 84 9.66 12.43 -0.80
C GLY A 84 10.97 13.15 -0.53
N PRO A 85 10.92 14.35 0.06
CA PRO A 85 12.14 15.13 0.36
C PRO A 85 13.07 14.44 1.36
N SER A 86 12.51 13.64 2.26
CA SER A 86 13.28 13.01 3.36
C SER A 86 13.49 11.52 3.19
N ILE A 87 12.66 10.86 2.38
CA ILE A 87 12.62 9.42 2.27
C ILE A 87 12.25 9.00 0.86
N GLU A 88 12.82 7.90 0.40
CA GLU A 88 12.39 7.20 -0.80
C GLU A 88 12.10 5.74 -0.45
N GLY A 89 11.33 5.07 -1.25
CA GLY A 89 11.00 3.69 -0.99
C GLY A 89 10.25 3.01 -2.10
N SER A 90 9.90 1.77 -1.84
CA SER A 90 9.09 0.95 -2.73
C SER A 90 8.17 0.04 -1.93
N ALA A 91 7.06 -0.33 -2.54
CA ALA A 91 6.14 -1.32 -1.99
C ALA A 91 5.77 -2.30 -3.10
N ARG A 92 5.94 -3.58 -2.84
CA ARG A 92 5.60 -4.66 -3.77
C ARG A 92 4.43 -5.44 -3.20
N PHE A 93 3.33 -5.48 -3.95
CA PHE A 93 2.11 -6.21 -3.62
C PHE A 93 2.01 -7.40 -4.55
N GLU A 94 2.15 -8.60 -4.01
CA GLU A 94 2.10 -9.83 -4.78
C GLU A 94 0.87 -10.63 -4.41
N VAL A 95 0.09 -11.01 -5.44
CA VAL A 95 -1.14 -11.79 -5.28
C VAL A 95 -0.84 -13.23 -5.68
N MET A 96 -1.14 -14.15 -4.78
CA MET A 96 -0.95 -15.59 -5.00
C MET A 96 -2.28 -16.31 -4.92
N VAL A 97 -2.53 -17.20 -5.89
CA VAL A 97 -3.69 -18.09 -5.87
C VAL A 97 -3.38 -19.26 -4.95
N LEU A 98 -4.21 -19.48 -3.92
CA LEU A 98 -4.12 -20.67 -3.06
C LEU A 98 -5.15 -21.72 -3.48
N SER A 99 -6.33 -21.27 -3.90
CA SER A 99 -7.41 -22.07 -4.43
C SER A 99 -8.34 -21.14 -5.22
N PRO A 100 -9.37 -21.64 -5.92
CA PRO A 100 -10.28 -20.78 -6.68
C PRO A 100 -10.94 -19.66 -5.87
N ARG A 101 -11.15 -19.86 -4.55
CA ARG A 101 -11.78 -18.90 -3.65
C ARG A 101 -10.88 -18.43 -2.53
N ARG A 102 -9.59 -18.67 -2.63
CA ARG A 102 -8.64 -18.29 -1.59
C ARG A 102 -7.37 -17.76 -2.20
N SER A 103 -6.88 -16.68 -1.64
CA SER A 103 -5.69 -16.00 -2.13
C SER A 103 -4.82 -15.50 -0.99
N ARG A 104 -3.58 -15.19 -1.32
CA ARG A 104 -2.61 -14.61 -0.39
C ARG A 104 -2.11 -13.30 -0.96
N LEU A 105 -2.08 -12.29 -0.12
CA LEU A 105 -1.40 -11.04 -0.40
C LEU A 105 -0.09 -10.99 0.38
N ARG A 106 1.01 -10.84 -0.34
CA ARG A 106 2.32 -10.58 0.24
C ARG A 106 2.70 -9.15 -0.06
N VAL A 107 3.16 -8.42 0.96
CA VAL A 107 3.62 -7.04 0.81
C VAL A 107 5.04 -6.92 1.30
N ASP A 108 5.93 -6.46 0.43
CA ASP A 108 7.31 -6.13 0.76
C ASP A 108 7.48 -4.63 0.63
N VAL A 109 7.93 -3.96 1.69
CA VAL A 109 8.24 -2.53 1.66
C VAL A 109 9.70 -2.30 1.99
N GLU A 110 10.29 -1.32 1.32
CA GLU A 110 11.66 -0.90 1.56
C GLU A 110 11.70 0.62 1.62
N PHE A 111 12.37 1.15 2.65
CA PHE A 111 12.55 2.59 2.84
C PHE A 111 14.03 2.92 2.95
N LYS A 112 14.43 4.02 2.29
CA LYS A 112 15.77 4.58 2.33
C LYS A 112 15.73 6.04 2.76
N PRO A 113 16.53 6.46 3.74
CA PRO A 113 16.58 7.85 4.17
C PRO A 113 17.33 8.70 3.15
N LYS A 114 16.85 9.93 2.91
CA LYS A 114 17.51 10.94 2.07
C LYS A 114 18.16 12.04 2.91
N THR A 115 17.82 12.15 4.20
CA THR A 115 18.32 13.16 5.12
C THR A 115 18.86 12.50 6.39
N LEU A 116 19.67 13.24 7.14
CA LEU A 116 20.18 12.78 8.42
C LEU A 116 19.06 12.53 9.43
N ALA A 117 18.07 13.43 9.49
CA ALA A 117 16.91 13.26 10.38
C ALA A 117 16.13 12.00 10.05
N ALA A 118 15.89 11.70 8.77
CA ALA A 118 15.23 10.49 8.35
C ALA A 118 16.05 9.24 8.67
N ARG A 119 17.38 9.30 8.54
CA ARG A 119 18.27 8.20 8.92
C ARG A 119 18.19 7.90 10.41
N LEU A 120 18.20 8.91 11.26
CA LEU A 120 18.04 8.74 12.70
C LEU A 120 16.67 8.14 13.04
N PHE A 121 15.62 8.59 12.38
CA PHE A 121 14.28 8.03 12.55
C PHE A 121 14.22 6.55 12.17
N ILE A 122 14.77 6.17 11.02
CA ILE A 122 14.81 4.77 10.58
C ILE A 122 15.64 3.92 11.54
N ASN A 123 16.75 4.42 12.05
CA ASN A 123 17.55 3.70 13.05
C ASN A 123 16.76 3.47 14.33
N THR A 124 15.96 4.47 14.75
CA THR A 124 15.06 4.32 15.90
C THR A 124 14.00 3.23 15.64
N MET A 125 13.43 3.20 14.44
CA MET A 125 12.49 2.15 14.05
C MET A 125 13.13 0.76 14.05
N ARG A 126 14.39 0.64 13.63
CA ARG A 126 15.12 -0.63 13.68
C ARG A 126 15.29 -1.16 15.10
N LEU A 127 15.48 -0.29 16.07
CA LEU A 127 15.54 -0.67 17.49
C LEU A 127 14.19 -1.20 17.99
N ALA A 128 13.09 -0.73 17.41
CA ALA A 128 11.74 -1.18 17.73
C ALA A 128 11.19 -2.14 16.66
N LYS A 129 12.03 -2.86 15.96
CA LYS A 129 11.66 -3.68 14.79
C LYS A 129 10.50 -4.63 15.07
N GLY A 130 10.48 -5.26 16.24
CA GLY A 130 9.39 -6.18 16.63
C GLY A 130 8.03 -5.49 16.65
N ARG A 131 7.95 -4.27 17.20
CA ARG A 131 6.70 -3.49 17.24
C ARG A 131 6.29 -3.01 15.87
N VAL A 132 7.25 -2.55 15.07
CA VAL A 132 7.00 -2.08 13.71
C VAL A 132 6.47 -3.23 12.86
N GLN A 133 7.11 -4.40 12.94
CA GLN A 133 6.69 -5.60 12.22
C GLN A 133 5.28 -6.04 12.63
N ALA A 134 5.01 -6.11 13.94
CA ALA A 134 3.69 -6.50 14.45
C ALA A 134 2.59 -5.53 13.98
N LYS A 135 2.86 -4.23 13.99
CA LYS A 135 1.91 -3.23 13.50
C LYS A 135 1.67 -3.36 12.00
N PHE A 136 2.71 -3.61 11.23
CA PHE A 136 2.60 -3.84 9.78
C PHE A 136 1.74 -5.06 9.48
N GLU A 137 2.01 -6.18 10.15
CA GLU A 137 1.22 -7.40 10.01
C GLU A 137 -0.25 -7.19 10.41
N SER A 138 -0.49 -6.49 11.51
CA SER A 138 -1.84 -6.17 11.98
C SER A 138 -2.61 -5.33 10.97
N ARG A 139 -2.00 -4.30 10.40
CA ARG A 139 -2.63 -3.46 9.39
C ARG A 139 -2.94 -4.23 8.11
N LEU A 140 -2.03 -5.11 7.70
CA LEU A 140 -2.25 -5.95 6.53
C LEU A 140 -3.41 -6.93 6.77
N GLY A 141 -3.48 -7.54 7.95
CA GLY A 141 -4.60 -8.39 8.34
C GLY A 141 -5.94 -7.67 8.33
N GLN A 142 -5.98 -6.41 8.82
CA GLN A 142 -7.18 -5.58 8.79
C GLN A 142 -7.60 -5.25 7.34
N MET A 143 -6.64 -4.98 6.48
CA MET A 143 -6.90 -4.75 5.06
C MET A 143 -7.51 -6.00 4.41
N GLY A 144 -6.95 -7.17 4.69
CA GLY A 144 -7.49 -8.45 4.22
C GLY A 144 -8.92 -8.70 4.68
N ALA A 145 -9.21 -8.39 5.94
CA ALA A 145 -10.56 -8.51 6.50
C ALA A 145 -11.55 -7.58 5.80
N ARG A 146 -11.15 -6.34 5.50
CA ARG A 146 -12.00 -5.41 4.76
C ARG A 146 -12.28 -5.86 3.32
N ILE A 147 -11.28 -6.42 2.65
CA ILE A 147 -11.43 -6.96 1.30
C ILE A 147 -12.37 -8.16 1.30
N LYS A 148 -12.21 -9.07 2.26
CA LYS A 148 -13.10 -10.23 2.46
C LYS A 148 -14.55 -9.77 2.67
N ASP A 149 -14.76 -8.79 3.53
CA ASP A 149 -16.09 -8.25 3.83
C ASP A 149 -16.75 -7.65 2.58
N ARG A 150 -16.00 -6.89 1.79
CA ARG A 150 -16.50 -6.36 0.51
C ARG A 150 -16.85 -7.47 -0.47
N TYR A 151 -16.05 -8.52 -0.53
CA TYR A 151 -16.34 -9.66 -1.39
C TYR A 151 -17.64 -10.35 -0.99
N GLU A 152 -17.82 -10.63 0.29
CA GLU A 152 -19.04 -11.27 0.80
C GLU A 152 -20.28 -10.42 0.50
N ARG A 153 -20.20 -9.11 0.68
CA ARG A 153 -21.29 -8.19 0.35
C ARG A 153 -21.62 -8.21 -1.14
N SER A 154 -20.61 -8.27 -2.00
CA SER A 154 -20.81 -8.33 -3.45
C SER A 154 -21.53 -9.60 -3.88
N GLN A 155 -21.30 -10.73 -3.19
CA GLN A 155 -21.96 -11.99 -3.47
C GLN A 155 -23.42 -11.99 -3.03
N VAL A 156 -23.76 -11.30 -1.96
CA VAL A 156 -25.14 -11.18 -1.45
C VAL A 156 -25.98 -10.30 -2.38
N GLN A 157 -25.38 -9.29 -3.02
CA GLN A 157 -26.06 -8.35 -3.92
C GLN A 157 -26.18 -8.88 -5.35
N ALA A 158 -25.49 -9.95 -5.65
CA ALA A 158 -25.47 -10.53 -6.99
C ALA A 158 -26.73 -11.37 -7.27
#